data_e265e96b340b5b6d9c3afc908010b2a9
#
_entry.id   e265e96b340b5b6d9c3afc908010b2a9
#
_cell.length_a   1.000
_cell.length_b   1.000
_cell.length_c   1.000
_cell.angle_alpha   90.00
_cell.angle_beta   90.00
_cell.angle_gamma   90.00
#
_symmetry.space_group_name_H-M   'P 1'
#
loop_
_entity.id
_entity.type
_entity.pdbx_description
1 polymer ?
#
loop_
_entity_poly.entity_id
_entity_poly.type
_entity_poly.pdbx_seq_one_letter_code
_entity_poly.pdbx_strand_id
1 'polypeptide(L)'
;MRSLLFLGPAVLLTACDPPKATTVSEKTPQPAAEPELAVTAGDTRPAPVDFKTTVVRINSTQQSWNPSQPWEKNQPSQRRALGAIVSPGRVLTTAEMVADATYLELESTDGTKFAQAKVVAVDYEVNLALLAAESEEEGKALFEGTNALEVAPPPSIGQAVEIFQVEDNGVPLLTAGLLQSIDVTSHFLPNQAFLTYMVDTSMQSAAISYSLPVLQDGKLVGLLISYDAEDQISDVSSTDIINRFLSQATNGGYQGFPSLGVSVARTEDTSLRSWLK
;
A
#
# COMPACT_ATOMS: atom_id res chain seq x y z
N MET A 1 29.88 -32.19 -46.08
CA MET A 1 31.27 -31.96 -46.60
C MET A 1 31.74 -30.60 -46.14
N ARG A 2 32.96 -30.56 -45.59
CA ARG A 2 33.82 -29.46 -45.16
C ARG A 2 33.64 -28.97 -43.73
N SER A 3 34.38 -29.66 -42.84
CA SER A 3 34.92 -29.16 -41.59
C SER A 3 35.85 -27.99 -41.81
N LEU A 4 35.81 -27.00 -40.91
CA LEU A 4 36.89 -26.03 -40.73
C LEU A 4 37.29 -26.09 -39.23
N LEU A 5 38.51 -26.65 -39.01
CA LEU A 5 39.25 -26.53 -37.78
C LEU A 5 39.84 -25.11 -37.67
N PHE A 6 39.67 -24.45 -36.52
CA PHE A 6 40.46 -23.32 -36.16
C PHE A 6 41.40 -23.69 -34.98
N LEU A 7 42.70 -23.74 -35.27
CA LEU A 7 43.77 -23.77 -34.30
C LEU A 7 43.96 -22.38 -33.67
N GLY A 8 43.88 -22.27 -32.36
CA GLY A 8 44.32 -21.09 -31.61
C GLY A 8 45.71 -21.29 -30.99
N PRO A 9 46.53 -20.24 -30.83
CA PRO A 9 47.91 -20.33 -30.40
C PRO A 9 48.03 -20.51 -28.87
N ALA A 10 48.96 -21.39 -28.47
CA ALA A 10 49.37 -21.59 -27.08
C ALA A 10 50.20 -20.38 -26.58
N VAL A 11 49.81 -19.81 -25.44
CA VAL A 11 50.59 -18.82 -24.71
C VAL A 11 51.39 -19.54 -23.61
N LEU A 12 52.74 -19.46 -23.72
CA LEU A 12 53.66 -19.91 -22.68
C LEU A 12 53.58 -18.97 -21.47
N LEU A 13 53.23 -19.48 -20.34
CA LEU A 13 53.37 -18.83 -19.04
C LEU A 13 54.79 -19.14 -18.47
N THR A 14 55.62 -18.11 -18.41
CA THR A 14 56.90 -18.12 -17.67
C THR A 14 56.60 -17.92 -16.18
N ALA A 15 57.03 -18.88 -15.36
CA ALA A 15 56.98 -18.80 -13.92
C ALA A 15 58.02 -17.81 -13.40
N CYS A 16 57.60 -16.81 -12.64
CA CYS A 16 58.49 -15.99 -11.81
C CYS A 16 58.45 -16.50 -10.36
N ASP A 17 59.60 -16.80 -9.81
CA ASP A 17 59.81 -17.14 -8.39
C ASP A 17 59.49 -15.95 -7.47
N PRO A 18 58.86 -16.18 -6.31
CA PRO A 18 58.61 -15.11 -5.33
C PRO A 18 59.84 -14.83 -4.47
N PRO A 19 60.09 -13.55 -4.11
CA PRO A 19 61.17 -13.20 -3.21
C PRO A 19 60.88 -13.65 -1.76
N LYS A 20 61.93 -14.08 -1.07
CA LYS A 20 61.93 -14.49 0.33
C LYS A 20 61.46 -13.36 1.25
N ALA A 21 60.42 -13.61 2.03
CA ALA A 21 59.92 -12.67 3.05
C ALA A 21 60.89 -12.64 4.25
N THR A 22 61.37 -11.44 4.56
CA THR A 22 62.07 -11.12 5.80
C THR A 22 61.02 -10.85 6.87
N THR A 23 61.00 -11.65 7.92
CA THR A 23 60.15 -11.49 9.10
C THR A 23 60.61 -10.31 9.92
N VAL A 24 59.88 -9.17 9.80
CA VAL A 24 59.92 -8.08 10.78
C VAL A 24 58.79 -8.30 11.75
N SER A 25 59.14 -8.54 13.01
CA SER A 25 58.17 -8.63 14.13
C SER A 25 57.66 -7.24 14.45
N GLU A 26 56.49 -6.90 13.93
CA GLU A 26 55.83 -5.66 14.25
C GLU A 26 54.81 -5.90 15.37
N LYS A 27 55.04 -5.23 16.49
CA LYS A 27 54.25 -5.29 17.69
C LYS A 27 52.91 -4.59 17.42
N THR A 28 51.86 -5.36 17.31
CA THR A 28 50.49 -4.87 17.13
C THR A 28 50.07 -3.95 18.29
N PRO A 29 49.65 -2.73 18.06
CA PRO A 29 49.04 -1.90 19.11
C PRO A 29 47.67 -2.49 19.45
N GLN A 30 47.44 -2.71 20.72
CA GLN A 30 46.14 -3.09 21.28
C GLN A 30 45.11 -1.99 20.98
N PRO A 31 43.93 -2.31 20.41
CA PRO A 31 42.89 -1.29 20.21
C PRO A 31 42.45 -0.71 21.56
N ALA A 32 42.47 0.61 21.66
CA ALA A 32 41.85 1.31 22.78
C ALA A 32 40.37 0.95 22.86
N ALA A 33 39.89 0.66 24.05
CA ALA A 33 38.47 0.39 24.31
C ALA A 33 37.64 1.59 23.85
N GLU A 34 36.77 1.35 22.86
CA GLU A 34 35.70 2.30 22.52
C GLU A 34 34.82 2.54 23.76
N PRO A 35 34.44 3.78 24.04
CA PRO A 35 33.50 4.04 25.11
C PRO A 35 32.17 3.38 24.76
N GLU A 36 31.78 2.43 25.60
CA GLU A 36 30.44 1.82 25.62
C GLU A 36 29.43 2.94 25.81
N LEU A 37 28.81 3.37 24.70
CA LEU A 37 27.66 4.27 24.73
C LEU A 37 26.55 3.55 25.49
N ALA A 38 26.35 3.98 26.73
CA ALA A 38 25.20 3.56 27.54
C ALA A 38 23.93 3.87 26.73
N VAL A 39 23.34 2.82 26.15
CA VAL A 39 22.01 2.87 25.57
C VAL A 39 21.05 3.12 26.71
N THR A 40 20.67 4.37 26.90
CA THR A 40 19.59 4.76 27.81
C THR A 40 18.32 4.12 27.27
N ALA A 41 17.88 3.07 27.93
CA ALA A 41 16.61 2.41 27.68
C ALA A 41 15.46 3.41 27.90
N GLY A 42 14.89 3.85 26.82
CA GLY A 42 13.73 4.72 26.74
C GLY A 42 13.07 4.55 25.37
N ASP A 43 13.25 3.39 24.73
CA ASP A 43 12.52 3.06 23.49
C ASP A 43 11.09 2.67 23.88
N THR A 44 10.23 3.67 24.05
CA THR A 44 8.77 3.49 24.07
C THR A 44 8.27 3.28 22.65
N ARG A 45 8.84 2.26 21.96
CA ARG A 45 8.23 1.79 20.73
C ARG A 45 6.90 1.17 21.12
N PRO A 46 5.76 1.65 20.56
CA PRO A 46 4.48 1.00 20.82
C PRO A 46 4.62 -0.49 20.52
N ALA A 47 3.95 -1.32 21.32
CA ALA A 47 3.96 -2.77 21.13
C ALA A 47 3.63 -3.06 19.66
N PRO A 48 4.36 -4.00 19.02
CA PRO A 48 4.11 -4.32 17.62
C PRO A 48 2.63 -4.69 17.46
N VAL A 49 1.91 -3.90 16.66
CA VAL A 49 0.51 -4.18 16.33
C VAL A 49 0.50 -5.52 15.60
N ASP A 50 -0.30 -6.47 16.08
CA ASP A 50 -0.54 -7.69 15.32
C ASP A 50 -1.45 -7.37 14.14
N PHE A 51 -0.83 -6.98 13.04
CA PHE A 51 -1.53 -6.54 11.83
C PHE A 51 -2.48 -7.59 11.25
N LYS A 52 -2.27 -8.87 11.56
CA LYS A 52 -3.17 -9.96 11.13
C LYS A 52 -4.58 -9.81 11.70
N THR A 53 -4.69 -9.16 12.85
CA THR A 53 -5.97 -8.93 13.51
C THR A 53 -6.65 -7.63 13.09
N THR A 54 -5.96 -6.77 12.32
CA THR A 54 -6.46 -5.44 11.95
C THR A 54 -6.90 -5.32 10.50
N VAL A 55 -6.69 -6.37 9.70
CA VAL A 55 -7.08 -6.42 8.29
C VAL A 55 -7.80 -7.71 7.97
N VAL A 56 -8.56 -7.69 6.88
CA VAL A 56 -9.16 -8.86 6.23
C VAL A 56 -8.82 -8.86 4.75
N ARG A 57 -8.84 -10.03 4.13
CA ARG A 57 -8.81 -10.15 2.68
C ARG A 57 -10.18 -9.90 2.11
N ILE A 58 -10.24 -9.28 0.95
CA ILE A 58 -11.47 -9.04 0.21
C ILE A 58 -11.36 -9.75 -1.12
N ASN A 59 -12.26 -10.68 -1.37
CA ASN A 59 -12.42 -11.37 -2.64
C ASN A 59 -13.62 -10.78 -3.36
N SER A 60 -13.40 -10.18 -4.54
CA SER A 60 -14.45 -9.57 -5.36
C SER A 60 -14.56 -10.28 -6.69
N THR A 61 -15.75 -10.74 -7.05
CA THR A 61 -16.08 -11.18 -8.40
C THR A 61 -16.83 -10.05 -9.09
N GLN A 62 -16.24 -9.52 -10.16
CA GLN A 62 -16.76 -8.36 -10.89
C GLN A 62 -17.20 -8.77 -12.29
N GLN A 63 -18.29 -8.18 -12.77
CA GLN A 63 -18.80 -8.42 -14.11
C GLN A 63 -19.47 -7.16 -14.66
N SER A 64 -18.73 -6.39 -15.43
CA SER A 64 -19.21 -5.16 -16.06
C SER A 64 -20.08 -5.44 -17.29
N TRP A 65 -20.88 -4.46 -17.68
CA TRP A 65 -21.60 -4.49 -18.96
C TRP A 65 -20.67 -4.15 -20.11
N ASN A 66 -20.93 -4.77 -21.29
CA ASN A 66 -20.20 -4.46 -22.50
C ASN A 66 -20.75 -3.14 -23.11
N PRO A 67 -19.95 -2.06 -23.19
CA PRO A 67 -20.43 -0.77 -23.73
C PRO A 67 -20.84 -0.84 -25.21
N SER A 68 -20.24 -1.77 -25.97
CA SER A 68 -20.55 -1.95 -27.40
C SER A 68 -21.78 -2.83 -27.63
N GLN A 69 -22.13 -3.67 -26.66
CA GLN A 69 -23.27 -4.58 -26.68
C GLN A 69 -23.97 -4.53 -25.30
N PRO A 70 -24.78 -3.47 -25.03
CA PRO A 70 -25.31 -3.22 -23.69
C PRO A 70 -26.23 -4.29 -23.10
N TRP A 71 -26.66 -5.24 -23.91
CA TRP A 71 -27.43 -6.44 -23.48
C TRP A 71 -26.54 -7.61 -23.04
N GLU A 72 -25.23 -7.51 -23.17
CA GLU A 72 -24.28 -8.53 -22.78
C GLU A 72 -23.37 -8.05 -21.65
N LYS A 73 -22.98 -8.97 -20.80
CA LYS A 73 -21.96 -8.74 -19.77
C LYS A 73 -20.62 -9.29 -20.25
N ASN A 74 -19.55 -8.62 -19.85
CA ASN A 74 -18.20 -9.12 -20.03
C ASN A 74 -17.98 -10.39 -19.21
N GLN A 75 -16.89 -11.11 -19.50
CA GLN A 75 -16.50 -12.25 -18.67
C GLN A 75 -16.26 -11.82 -17.24
N PRO A 76 -16.71 -12.61 -16.24
CA PRO A 76 -16.40 -12.32 -14.83
C PRO A 76 -14.88 -12.29 -14.60
N SER A 77 -14.45 -11.37 -13.79
CA SER A 77 -13.06 -11.26 -13.32
C SER A 77 -13.02 -11.28 -11.79
N GLN A 78 -11.94 -11.80 -11.25
CA GLN A 78 -11.70 -11.82 -9.80
C GLN A 78 -10.62 -10.82 -9.43
N ARG A 79 -10.86 -10.08 -8.35
CA ARG A 79 -9.88 -9.19 -7.74
C ARG A 79 -9.74 -9.54 -6.26
N ARG A 80 -8.52 -9.40 -5.75
CA ARG A 80 -8.20 -9.55 -4.33
C ARG A 80 -7.59 -8.28 -3.79
N ALA A 81 -8.05 -7.88 -2.62
CA ALA A 81 -7.57 -6.70 -1.91
C ALA A 81 -7.38 -6.97 -0.43
N LEU A 82 -6.76 -6.05 0.28
CA LEU A 82 -6.87 -5.95 1.72
C LEU A 82 -7.92 -4.91 2.09
N GLY A 83 -8.57 -5.14 3.21
CA GLY A 83 -9.46 -4.18 3.84
C GLY A 83 -8.99 -3.88 5.26
N ALA A 84 -8.93 -2.62 5.62
CA ALA A 84 -8.62 -2.17 6.97
C ALA A 84 -9.87 -2.25 7.85
N ILE A 85 -9.78 -2.92 9.01
CA ILE A 85 -10.86 -2.92 9.99
C ILE A 85 -10.81 -1.58 10.72
N VAL A 86 -11.79 -0.71 10.50
CA VAL A 86 -11.81 0.67 11.06
C VAL A 86 -12.76 0.83 12.24
N SER A 87 -13.67 -0.11 12.43
CA SER A 87 -14.53 -0.24 13.61
C SER A 87 -15.08 -1.67 13.68
N PRO A 88 -15.68 -2.10 14.79
CA PRO A 88 -16.20 -3.45 14.93
C PRO A 88 -17.15 -3.82 13.78
N GLY A 89 -16.79 -4.84 13.01
CA GLY A 89 -17.59 -5.32 11.87
C GLY A 89 -17.63 -4.36 10.66
N ARG A 90 -16.72 -3.41 10.55
CA ARG A 90 -16.63 -2.47 9.44
C ARG A 90 -15.24 -2.50 8.81
N VAL A 91 -15.22 -2.68 7.51
CA VAL A 91 -13.99 -2.83 6.70
C VAL A 91 -13.93 -1.72 5.66
N LEU A 92 -12.89 -0.92 5.72
CA LEU A 92 -12.59 0.13 4.75
C LEU A 92 -11.77 -0.45 3.59
N THR A 93 -12.15 -0.15 2.37
CA THR A 93 -11.47 -0.55 1.14
C THR A 93 -11.65 0.51 0.05
N THR A 94 -11.08 0.29 -1.14
CA THR A 94 -11.30 1.17 -2.29
C THR A 94 -12.60 0.84 -3.02
N ALA A 95 -13.25 1.84 -3.62
CA ALA A 95 -14.52 1.69 -4.33
C ALA A 95 -14.39 0.81 -5.59
N GLU A 96 -13.22 0.77 -6.20
CA GLU A 96 -12.95 -0.11 -7.34
C GLU A 96 -13.14 -1.61 -7.01
N MET A 97 -13.03 -1.98 -5.74
CA MET A 97 -13.26 -3.36 -5.30
C MET A 97 -14.74 -3.75 -5.29
N VAL A 98 -15.62 -2.77 -5.19
CA VAL A 98 -17.08 -3.00 -5.18
C VAL A 98 -17.75 -2.63 -6.49
N ALA A 99 -17.03 -1.97 -7.41
CA ALA A 99 -17.55 -1.60 -8.71
C ALA A 99 -17.87 -2.85 -9.53
N ASP A 100 -19.10 -2.91 -10.09
CA ASP A 100 -19.60 -4.04 -10.86
C ASP A 100 -19.49 -5.40 -10.13
N ALA A 101 -19.37 -5.40 -8.81
CA ALA A 101 -19.27 -6.62 -8.02
C ALA A 101 -20.58 -7.40 -8.05
N THR A 102 -20.51 -8.66 -8.46
CA THR A 102 -21.62 -9.63 -8.40
C THR A 102 -21.53 -10.48 -7.14
N TYR A 103 -20.36 -10.59 -6.53
CA TYR A 103 -20.12 -11.26 -5.27
C TYR A 103 -18.96 -10.62 -4.54
N LEU A 104 -19.13 -10.40 -3.25
CA LEU A 104 -18.12 -9.87 -2.33
C LEU A 104 -18.00 -10.79 -1.13
N GLU A 105 -16.78 -11.12 -0.75
CA GLU A 105 -16.47 -11.96 0.39
C GLU A 105 -15.33 -11.36 1.21
N LEU A 106 -15.50 -11.40 2.51
CA LEU A 106 -14.45 -11.10 3.48
C LEU A 106 -13.86 -12.42 3.97
N GLU A 107 -12.54 -12.47 4.02
CA GLU A 107 -11.77 -13.64 4.43
C GLU A 107 -10.76 -13.22 5.50
N SER A 108 -10.61 -14.00 6.55
CA SER A 108 -9.56 -13.78 7.55
C SER A 108 -8.18 -13.96 6.92
N THR A 109 -7.17 -13.30 7.48
CA THR A 109 -5.80 -13.35 6.94
C THR A 109 -5.20 -14.75 6.90
N ASP A 110 -5.66 -15.65 7.76
CA ASP A 110 -5.28 -17.07 7.80
C ASP A 110 -6.10 -17.98 6.87
N GLY A 111 -7.13 -17.42 6.19
CA GLY A 111 -7.96 -18.17 5.26
C GLY A 111 -8.91 -19.17 5.90
N THR A 112 -9.17 -19.06 7.21
CA THR A 112 -10.01 -20.05 7.94
C THR A 112 -11.44 -19.62 8.13
N LYS A 113 -11.73 -18.31 8.11
CA LYS A 113 -13.06 -17.73 8.33
C LYS A 113 -13.45 -16.88 7.14
N PHE A 114 -14.72 -16.99 6.73
CA PHE A 114 -15.29 -16.29 5.59
C PHE A 114 -16.64 -15.68 5.98
N ALA A 115 -16.98 -14.58 5.34
CA ALA A 115 -18.31 -13.98 5.44
C ALA A 115 -18.67 -13.30 4.12
N GLN A 116 -19.89 -13.50 3.63
CA GLN A 116 -20.38 -12.70 2.51
C GLN A 116 -20.48 -11.24 2.94
N ALA A 117 -20.01 -10.33 2.07
CA ALA A 117 -19.97 -8.90 2.36
C ALA A 117 -21.11 -8.16 1.68
N LYS A 118 -21.56 -7.08 2.35
CA LYS A 118 -22.42 -6.05 1.78
C LYS A 118 -21.75 -4.69 1.84
N VAL A 119 -22.06 -3.86 0.87
CA VAL A 119 -21.62 -2.46 0.83
C VAL A 119 -22.49 -1.64 1.77
N VAL A 120 -21.88 -1.01 2.75
CA VAL A 120 -22.54 -0.09 3.70
C VAL A 120 -22.60 1.32 3.14
N ALA A 121 -21.48 1.78 2.58
CA ALA A 121 -21.34 3.05 1.89
C ALA A 121 -20.28 2.93 0.81
N VAL A 122 -20.43 3.66 -0.28
CA VAL A 122 -19.44 3.74 -1.36
C VAL A 122 -19.42 5.16 -1.91
N ASP A 123 -18.23 5.62 -2.22
CA ASP A 123 -18.00 6.85 -2.95
C ASP A 123 -16.96 6.61 -4.04
N TYR A 124 -17.42 6.62 -5.28
CA TYR A 124 -16.57 6.41 -6.45
C TYR A 124 -15.71 7.64 -6.79
N GLU A 125 -16.08 8.83 -6.31
CA GLU A 125 -15.32 10.04 -6.55
C GLU A 125 -14.00 10.01 -5.78
N VAL A 126 -14.03 9.64 -4.50
CA VAL A 126 -12.84 9.53 -3.63
C VAL A 126 -12.25 8.12 -3.58
N ASN A 127 -12.82 7.18 -4.34
CA ASN A 127 -12.40 5.78 -4.40
C ASN A 127 -12.40 5.09 -3.03
N LEU A 128 -13.45 5.25 -2.21
CA LEU A 128 -13.59 4.60 -0.91
C LEU A 128 -14.88 3.81 -0.80
N ALA A 129 -14.84 2.67 -0.13
CA ALA A 129 -15.99 1.87 0.20
C ALA A 129 -15.89 1.33 1.64
N LEU A 130 -17.02 1.25 2.32
CA LEU A 130 -17.17 0.64 3.64
C LEU A 130 -18.00 -0.63 3.50
N LEU A 131 -17.45 -1.74 3.97
CA LEU A 131 -18.08 -3.06 3.91
C LEU A 131 -18.46 -3.54 5.30
N ALA A 132 -19.43 -4.45 5.35
CA ALA A 132 -19.77 -5.24 6.52
C ALA A 132 -20.13 -6.66 6.08
N ALA A 133 -20.11 -7.61 7.00
CA ALA A 133 -20.69 -8.92 6.75
C ALA A 133 -22.21 -8.79 6.51
N GLU A 134 -22.76 -9.57 5.59
CA GLU A 134 -24.20 -9.60 5.32
C GLU A 134 -24.94 -10.31 6.45
N SER A 135 -24.42 -11.46 6.88
CA SER A 135 -24.91 -12.23 8.03
C SER A 135 -24.24 -11.76 9.33
N GLU A 136 -25.04 -11.52 10.36
CA GLU A 136 -24.55 -11.17 11.69
C GLU A 136 -23.75 -12.30 12.34
N GLU A 137 -24.16 -13.55 12.11
CA GLU A 137 -23.49 -14.73 12.66
C GLU A 137 -22.11 -14.94 12.04
N GLU A 138 -22.02 -14.89 10.70
CA GLU A 138 -20.74 -14.98 9.98
C GLU A 138 -19.82 -13.81 10.35
N GLY A 139 -20.40 -12.60 10.48
CA GLY A 139 -19.67 -11.42 10.89
C GLY A 139 -19.06 -11.57 12.29
N LYS A 140 -19.84 -12.07 13.26
CA LYS A 140 -19.32 -12.34 14.62
C LYS A 140 -18.16 -13.34 14.59
N ALA A 141 -18.29 -14.41 13.81
CA ALA A 141 -17.25 -15.42 13.68
C ALA A 141 -15.97 -14.86 13.02
N LEU A 142 -16.13 -14.07 11.95
CA LEU A 142 -15.01 -13.48 11.22
C LEU A 142 -14.25 -12.45 12.06
N PHE A 143 -14.97 -11.54 12.74
CA PHE A 143 -14.38 -10.43 13.48
C PHE A 143 -14.03 -10.77 14.93
N GLU A 144 -14.22 -12.02 15.37
CA GLU A 144 -13.81 -12.46 16.69
C GLU A 144 -12.29 -12.39 16.85
N GLY A 145 -11.81 -11.64 17.84
CA GLY A 145 -10.37 -11.44 18.10
C GLY A 145 -9.70 -10.44 17.18
N THR A 146 -10.47 -9.73 16.34
CA THR A 146 -9.92 -8.65 15.53
C THR A 146 -9.93 -7.32 16.28
N ASN A 147 -9.04 -6.41 15.86
CA ASN A 147 -8.90 -5.06 16.40
C ASN A 147 -9.11 -4.02 15.29
N ALA A 148 -9.75 -2.91 15.63
CA ALA A 148 -9.88 -1.81 14.69
C ALA A 148 -8.59 -0.98 14.64
N LEU A 149 -8.20 -0.57 13.44
CA LEU A 149 -7.15 0.42 13.22
C LEU A 149 -7.69 1.81 13.52
N GLU A 150 -6.99 2.51 14.38
CA GLU A 150 -7.23 3.93 14.60
C GLU A 150 -6.70 4.72 13.39
N VAL A 151 -7.46 5.70 12.91
CA VAL A 151 -7.00 6.59 11.84
C VAL A 151 -6.00 7.59 12.44
N ALA A 152 -4.82 7.68 11.83
CA ALA A 152 -3.76 8.58 12.26
C ALA A 152 -4.13 10.06 11.98
N PRO A 153 -3.54 11.02 12.69
CA PRO A 153 -3.54 12.40 12.22
C PRO A 153 -2.81 12.51 10.86
N PRO A 154 -3.08 13.57 10.08
CA PRO A 154 -2.38 13.78 8.81
C PRO A 154 -0.86 13.80 8.99
N PRO A 155 -0.10 12.99 8.25
CA PRO A 155 1.35 12.95 8.32
C PRO A 155 1.97 14.20 7.68
N SER A 156 3.22 14.50 8.06
CA SER A 156 4.02 15.57 7.44
C SER A 156 4.95 15.00 6.37
N ILE A 157 5.28 15.80 5.37
CA ILE A 157 6.27 15.45 4.33
C ILE A 157 7.60 15.08 5.00
N GLY A 158 8.23 14.01 4.52
CA GLY A 158 9.47 13.46 5.06
C GLY A 158 9.26 12.47 6.22
N GLN A 159 8.03 12.17 6.63
CA GLN A 159 7.77 11.12 7.61
C GLN A 159 7.75 9.74 6.99
N ALA A 160 8.26 8.75 7.74
CA ALA A 160 8.23 7.36 7.35
C ALA A 160 6.81 6.79 7.53
N VAL A 161 6.41 5.96 6.58
CA VAL A 161 5.18 5.18 6.60
C VAL A 161 5.48 3.73 6.23
N GLU A 162 4.56 2.83 6.48
CA GLU A 162 4.69 1.41 6.17
C GLU A 162 3.47 0.95 5.37
N ILE A 163 3.69 0.32 4.22
CA ILE A 163 2.62 -0.29 3.41
C ILE A 163 2.49 -1.74 3.84
N PHE A 164 1.30 -2.10 4.28
CA PHE A 164 1.01 -3.44 4.77
C PHE A 164 0.45 -4.32 3.66
N GLN A 165 1.11 -5.44 3.42
CA GLN A 165 0.71 -6.48 2.46
C GLN A 165 0.56 -7.82 3.19
N VAL A 166 -0.20 -8.72 2.60
CA VAL A 166 -0.30 -10.11 3.05
C VAL A 166 -0.07 -11.00 1.83
N GLU A 167 0.90 -11.88 1.92
CA GLU A 167 1.13 -12.90 0.90
C GLU A 167 0.02 -13.95 0.88
N ASP A 168 -0.08 -14.75 -0.18
CA ASP A 168 -1.10 -15.81 -0.30
C ASP A 168 -1.04 -16.84 0.83
N ASN A 169 0.16 -17.09 1.37
CA ASN A 169 0.38 -17.99 2.51
C ASN A 169 0.00 -17.37 3.87
N GLY A 170 -0.50 -16.14 3.90
CA GLY A 170 -0.87 -15.41 5.11
C GLY A 170 0.30 -14.74 5.85
N VAL A 171 1.49 -14.73 5.25
CA VAL A 171 2.65 -14.04 5.83
C VAL A 171 2.51 -12.53 5.62
N PRO A 172 2.59 -11.72 6.69
CA PRO A 172 2.56 -10.26 6.56
C PRO A 172 3.89 -9.75 6.00
N LEU A 173 3.79 -8.76 5.13
CA LEU A 173 4.93 -8.03 4.58
C LEU A 173 4.70 -6.54 4.84
N LEU A 174 5.66 -5.88 5.48
CA LEU A 174 5.69 -4.44 5.67
C LEU A 174 6.76 -3.85 4.76
N THR A 175 6.34 -2.97 3.88
CA THR A 175 7.24 -2.24 2.99
C THR A 175 7.37 -0.82 3.48
N ALA A 176 8.59 -0.40 3.81
CA ALA A 176 8.86 0.96 4.24
C ALA A 176 8.71 1.94 3.07
N GLY A 177 8.17 3.11 3.38
CA GLY A 177 8.03 4.22 2.45
C GLY A 177 8.28 5.56 3.13
N LEU A 178 8.48 6.59 2.34
CA LEU A 178 8.66 7.96 2.79
C LEU A 178 7.61 8.85 2.15
N LEU A 179 6.87 9.63 2.95
CA LEU A 179 5.94 10.62 2.40
C LEU A 179 6.72 11.72 1.67
N GLN A 180 6.69 11.69 0.34
CA GLN A 180 7.45 12.59 -0.52
C GLN A 180 6.72 13.92 -0.72
N SER A 181 5.42 13.86 -1.01
CA SER A 181 4.60 15.05 -1.26
C SER A 181 3.13 14.80 -0.95
N ILE A 182 2.39 15.89 -0.84
CA ILE A 182 0.93 15.90 -0.68
C ILE A 182 0.39 16.71 -1.85
N ASP A 183 -0.43 16.09 -2.67
CA ASP A 183 -0.91 16.71 -3.90
C ASP A 183 -2.40 16.42 -4.14
N VAL A 184 -2.97 17.05 -5.15
CA VAL A 184 -4.34 16.81 -5.59
C VAL A 184 -4.28 16.08 -6.93
N THR A 185 -4.61 14.80 -6.92
CA THR A 185 -4.51 13.91 -8.09
C THR A 185 -5.85 13.27 -8.41
N SER A 186 -6.03 12.89 -9.68
CA SER A 186 -7.21 12.16 -10.15
C SER A 186 -6.96 10.66 -10.01
N HIS A 187 -7.99 9.93 -9.59
CA HIS A 187 -7.88 8.48 -9.38
C HIS A 187 -8.89 7.69 -10.21
N PHE A 188 -9.88 7.11 -9.54
CA PHE A 188 -10.80 6.16 -10.14
C PHE A 188 -11.71 6.78 -11.22
N LEU A 189 -12.24 7.97 -10.97
CA LEU A 189 -13.08 8.70 -11.94
C LEU A 189 -12.30 9.81 -12.62
N PRO A 190 -12.39 9.95 -13.95
CA PRO A 190 -11.77 11.06 -14.66
C PRO A 190 -12.40 12.41 -14.22
N ASN A 191 -11.57 13.44 -14.19
CA ASN A 191 -11.95 14.81 -13.79
C ASN A 191 -12.37 14.98 -12.32
N GLN A 192 -12.19 13.98 -11.48
CA GLN A 192 -12.29 14.08 -10.03
C GLN A 192 -10.89 14.01 -9.44
N ALA A 193 -10.53 14.97 -8.62
CA ALA A 193 -9.20 15.04 -8.02
C ALA A 193 -9.32 15.34 -6.53
N PHE A 194 -8.59 14.59 -5.73
CA PHE A 194 -8.60 14.63 -4.27
C PHE A 194 -7.22 14.71 -3.70
N LEU A 195 -7.16 15.13 -2.43
CA LEU A 195 -5.92 15.18 -1.67
C LEU A 195 -5.33 13.77 -1.52
N THR A 196 -4.13 13.59 -2.03
CA THR A 196 -3.42 12.33 -2.11
C THR A 196 -2.04 12.47 -1.51
N TYR A 197 -1.59 11.46 -0.82
CA TYR A 197 -0.22 11.33 -0.36
C TYR A 197 0.58 10.57 -1.41
N MET A 198 1.71 11.14 -1.84
CA MET A 198 2.67 10.48 -2.71
C MET A 198 3.79 9.92 -1.84
N VAL A 199 3.90 8.60 -1.83
CA VAL A 199 4.85 7.86 -0.99
C VAL A 199 5.91 7.23 -1.89
N ASP A 200 7.17 7.59 -1.64
CA ASP A 200 8.33 6.94 -2.25
C ASP A 200 8.53 5.58 -1.56
N THR A 201 8.43 4.50 -2.34
CA THR A 201 8.51 3.15 -1.83
C THR A 201 8.85 2.14 -2.93
N SER A 202 9.66 1.15 -2.60
CA SER A 202 9.95 0.04 -3.51
C SER A 202 9.17 -1.19 -3.08
N MET A 203 7.98 -1.37 -3.67
CA MET A 203 7.10 -2.50 -3.35
C MET A 203 7.45 -3.73 -4.18
N GLN A 204 7.36 -4.90 -3.54
CA GLN A 204 7.37 -6.17 -4.24
C GLN A 204 5.97 -6.48 -4.79
N SER A 205 5.93 -7.06 -6.00
CA SER A 205 4.67 -7.56 -6.55
C SER A 205 4.13 -8.70 -5.67
N ALA A 206 2.91 -8.54 -5.18
CA ALA A 206 2.20 -9.56 -4.42
C ALA A 206 0.86 -9.86 -5.12
N ALA A 207 0.29 -11.04 -4.84
CA ALA A 207 -1.01 -11.43 -5.40
C ALA A 207 -2.15 -10.51 -4.95
N ILE A 208 -2.00 -9.90 -3.77
CA ILE A 208 -2.91 -8.89 -3.23
C ILE A 208 -2.22 -7.54 -3.34
N SER A 209 -2.64 -6.73 -4.32
CA SER A 209 -2.01 -5.44 -4.64
C SER A 209 -2.95 -4.25 -4.55
N TYR A 210 -4.23 -4.49 -4.24
CA TYR A 210 -5.24 -3.43 -4.19
C TYR A 210 -5.58 -3.04 -2.76
N SER A 211 -5.89 -1.76 -2.55
CA SER A 211 -6.41 -1.25 -1.28
C SER A 211 -5.55 -1.58 -0.05
N LEU A 212 -4.23 -1.54 -0.22
CA LEU A 212 -3.30 -1.87 0.85
C LEU A 212 -3.33 -0.79 1.93
N PRO A 213 -3.48 -1.15 3.22
CA PRO A 213 -3.37 -0.18 4.30
C PRO A 213 -1.97 0.42 4.39
N VAL A 214 -1.91 1.73 4.52
CA VAL A 214 -0.68 2.49 4.79
C VAL A 214 -0.72 2.95 6.23
N LEU A 215 0.33 2.65 6.97
CA LEU A 215 0.39 2.79 8.41
C LEU A 215 1.51 3.73 8.83
N GLN A 216 1.30 4.41 9.95
CA GLN A 216 2.33 5.13 10.68
C GLN A 216 2.14 4.85 12.18
N ASP A 217 3.19 4.38 12.85
CA ASP A 217 3.13 4.01 14.28
C ASP A 217 1.95 3.09 14.62
N GLY A 218 1.61 2.17 13.73
CA GLY A 218 0.52 1.21 13.89
C GLY A 218 -0.89 1.77 13.64
N LYS A 219 -1.02 3.02 13.19
CA LYS A 219 -2.29 3.68 12.86
C LYS A 219 -2.45 3.83 11.36
N LEU A 220 -3.69 3.84 10.88
CA LEU A 220 -4.04 3.98 9.48
C LEU A 220 -3.82 5.42 8.99
N VAL A 221 -2.88 5.61 8.09
CA VAL A 221 -2.63 6.89 7.40
C VAL A 221 -3.46 7.02 6.13
N GLY A 222 -3.64 5.90 5.42
CA GLY A 222 -4.35 5.90 4.15
C GLY A 222 -4.52 4.50 3.57
N LEU A 223 -5.12 4.44 2.38
CA LEU A 223 -5.18 3.24 1.54
C LEU A 223 -4.41 3.50 0.26
N LEU A 224 -3.60 2.52 -0.15
CA LEU A 224 -2.94 2.53 -1.45
C LEU A 224 -3.99 2.51 -2.56
N ILE A 225 -3.88 3.46 -3.50
CA ILE A 225 -4.77 3.58 -4.66
C ILE A 225 -4.06 3.09 -5.92
N SER A 226 -2.83 3.52 -6.13
CA SER A 226 -2.00 3.14 -7.27
C SER A 226 -0.54 3.01 -6.88
N TYR A 227 0.20 2.24 -7.66
CA TYR A 227 1.65 2.10 -7.54
C TYR A 227 2.28 2.16 -8.90
N ASP A 228 3.18 3.10 -9.09
CA ASP A 228 4.05 3.18 -10.25
C ASP A 228 5.39 2.50 -9.92
N ALA A 229 5.64 1.38 -10.58
CA ALA A 229 6.85 0.59 -10.34
C ALA A 229 8.09 1.19 -11.02
N GLU A 230 7.93 2.02 -12.05
CA GLU A 230 9.03 2.69 -12.76
C GLU A 230 9.57 3.84 -11.92
N ASP A 231 8.69 4.68 -11.41
CA ASP A 231 9.04 5.83 -10.57
C ASP A 231 9.13 5.46 -9.07
N GLN A 232 8.69 4.26 -8.68
CA GLN A 232 8.61 3.79 -7.29
C GLN A 232 7.75 4.69 -6.39
N ILE A 233 6.68 5.24 -6.96
CA ILE A 233 5.75 6.12 -6.27
C ILE A 233 4.42 5.40 -6.04
N SER A 234 3.92 5.52 -4.83
CA SER A 234 2.58 5.05 -4.44
C SER A 234 1.67 6.24 -4.18
N ASP A 235 0.49 6.24 -4.79
CA ASP A 235 -0.59 7.16 -4.46
C ASP A 235 -1.44 6.56 -3.35
N VAL A 236 -1.65 7.33 -2.30
CA VAL A 236 -2.35 6.91 -1.09
C VAL A 236 -3.46 7.91 -0.77
N SER A 237 -4.69 7.42 -0.53
CA SER A 237 -5.81 8.27 -0.10
C SER A 237 -5.47 8.94 1.23
N SER A 238 -5.75 10.25 1.34
CA SER A 238 -5.35 11.00 2.54
C SER A 238 -6.24 10.71 3.75
N THR A 239 -5.66 10.89 4.92
CA THR A 239 -6.35 10.76 6.21
C THR A 239 -7.59 11.65 6.31
N ASP A 240 -7.53 12.88 5.77
CA ASP A 240 -8.65 13.81 5.80
C ASP A 240 -9.85 13.30 5.00
N ILE A 241 -9.58 12.72 3.83
CA ILE A 241 -10.61 12.10 2.97
C ILE A 241 -11.22 10.89 3.68
N ILE A 242 -10.39 10.02 4.26
CA ILE A 242 -10.87 8.84 5.01
C ILE A 242 -11.73 9.26 6.20
N ASN A 243 -11.27 10.20 7.02
CA ASN A 243 -12.03 10.66 8.19
C ASN A 243 -13.39 11.26 7.80
N ARG A 244 -13.42 12.08 6.75
CA ARG A 244 -14.68 12.64 6.25
C ARG A 244 -15.63 11.55 5.73
N PHE A 245 -15.12 10.59 4.96
CA PHE A 245 -15.91 9.46 4.48
C PHE A 245 -16.50 8.66 5.64
N LEU A 246 -15.66 8.23 6.59
CA LEU A 246 -16.09 7.42 7.74
C LEU A 246 -17.08 8.15 8.64
N SER A 247 -16.88 9.45 8.88
CA SER A 247 -17.81 10.25 9.72
C SER A 247 -19.22 10.32 9.16
N GLN A 248 -19.37 10.29 7.84
CA GLN A 248 -20.67 10.27 7.18
C GLN A 248 -21.24 8.86 7.03
N ALA A 249 -20.39 7.91 6.62
CA ALA A 249 -20.79 6.52 6.37
C ALA A 249 -21.35 5.82 7.62
N THR A 250 -20.82 6.14 8.81
CA THR A 250 -21.27 5.57 10.08
C THR A 250 -22.57 6.17 10.60
N ASN A 251 -22.90 7.39 10.22
CA ASN A 251 -24.11 8.10 10.69
C ASN A 251 -25.36 7.85 9.84
N GLY A 252 -25.28 6.99 8.83
CA GLY A 252 -26.44 6.56 8.03
C GLY A 252 -26.98 7.56 7.02
N GLY A 253 -26.21 8.61 6.72
CA GLY A 253 -26.60 9.66 5.77
C GLY A 253 -25.43 10.12 4.91
N TYR A 254 -24.80 9.19 4.16
CA TYR A 254 -23.68 9.54 3.31
C TYR A 254 -24.12 10.52 2.21
N GLN A 255 -23.52 11.72 2.16
CA GLN A 255 -23.85 12.79 1.24
C GLN A 255 -22.75 13.10 0.21
N GLY A 256 -21.61 12.41 0.31
CA GLY A 256 -20.46 12.63 -0.56
C GLY A 256 -19.62 13.86 -0.20
N PHE A 257 -18.77 14.23 -1.13
CA PHE A 257 -17.91 15.41 -1.01
C PHE A 257 -18.52 16.59 -1.78
N PRO A 258 -18.55 17.80 -1.20
CA PRO A 258 -19.03 18.97 -1.91
C PRO A 258 -18.06 19.34 -3.03
N SER A 259 -18.59 19.60 -4.22
CA SER A 259 -17.83 20.12 -5.36
C SER A 259 -18.18 21.57 -5.60
N LEU A 260 -17.18 22.40 -5.89
CA LEU A 260 -17.40 23.79 -6.32
C LEU A 260 -17.86 23.88 -7.79
N GLY A 261 -17.78 22.78 -8.54
CA GLY A 261 -18.14 22.76 -9.96
C GLY A 261 -17.19 23.59 -10.83
N VAL A 262 -15.95 23.76 -10.41
CA VAL A 262 -14.93 24.54 -11.13
C VAL A 262 -13.73 23.66 -11.44
N SER A 263 -13.09 23.92 -12.58
CA SER A 263 -11.79 23.37 -12.90
C SER A 263 -10.71 24.36 -12.50
N VAL A 264 -9.64 23.87 -11.87
CA VAL A 264 -8.48 24.67 -11.46
C VAL A 264 -7.26 24.23 -12.24
N ALA A 265 -6.45 25.21 -12.64
CA ALA A 265 -5.13 24.96 -13.22
C ALA A 265 -4.06 25.55 -12.30
N ARG A 266 -2.97 24.82 -12.11
CA ARG A 266 -1.85 25.32 -11.33
C ARG A 266 -1.13 26.43 -12.10
N THR A 267 -0.84 27.52 -11.42
CA THR A 267 -0.05 28.62 -11.98
C THR A 267 1.42 28.45 -11.58
N GLU A 268 2.05 27.40 -12.08
CA GLU A 268 3.46 27.08 -11.75
C GLU A 268 4.43 28.06 -12.43
N ASP A 269 4.09 28.52 -13.63
CA ASP A 269 4.89 29.49 -14.36
C ASP A 269 4.91 30.86 -13.68
N THR A 270 6.11 31.37 -13.40
CA THR A 270 6.31 32.65 -12.70
C THR A 270 5.85 33.84 -13.52
N SER A 271 5.97 33.77 -14.85
CA SER A 271 5.54 34.84 -15.76
C SER A 271 4.00 34.92 -15.79
N LEU A 272 3.34 33.76 -15.85
CA LEU A 272 1.88 33.69 -15.78
C LEU A 272 1.35 34.23 -14.43
N ARG A 273 1.99 33.87 -13.32
CA ARG A 273 1.62 34.40 -11.99
C ARG A 273 1.79 35.92 -11.91
N SER A 274 2.85 36.44 -12.53
CA SER A 274 3.09 37.88 -12.56
C SER A 274 2.07 38.64 -13.43
N TRP A 275 1.59 37.97 -14.49
CA TRP A 275 0.58 38.56 -15.38
C TRP A 275 -0.83 38.54 -14.77
N LEU A 276 -1.16 37.55 -13.95
CA LEU A 276 -2.45 37.40 -13.29
C LEU A 276 -2.62 38.29 -12.04
N LYS A 277 -1.58 38.92 -11.55
CA LYS A 277 -1.62 39.90 -10.45
C LYS A 277 -2.04 41.27 -10.96
#